data_bb863fdd5018713e4c7391adda5f5645
#
_entry.id   bb863fdd5018713e4c7391adda5f5645
#
_cell.length_a   1.000
_cell.length_b   1.000
_cell.length_c   1.000
_cell.angle_alpha   90.00
_cell.angle_beta   90.00
_cell.angle_gamma   90.00
#
_symmetry.space_group_name_H-M   'P 1'
#
loop_
_entity.id
_entity.type
_entity.pdbx_description
1 polymer ?
#
loop_
_entity_poly.entity_id
_entity_poly.type
_entity_poly.pdbx_seq_one_letter_code
_entity_poly.pdbx_strand_id
1 'polypeptide(L)' 'MKETMIETEVTYTLELGGKFYIIEHVPARVCQESGEQFFSPETVERIQALLKGGKEPARVIETPVYEYA' A
#
# COMPACT_ATOMS: atom_id res chain seq x y z
N MET A 1 -12.03 17.85 18.76
CA MET A 1 -12.16 16.39 18.92
C MET A 1 -10.86 15.71 18.63
N LYS A 2 -10.50 14.77 19.46
CA LYS A 2 -9.28 13.99 19.22
C LYS A 2 -9.57 12.89 18.21
N GLU A 3 -8.79 12.86 17.15
CA GLU A 3 -8.82 11.75 16.24
C GLU A 3 -8.09 10.57 16.86
N THR A 4 -8.70 9.40 16.76
CA THR A 4 -8.09 8.18 17.28
C THR A 4 -7.30 7.50 16.18
N MET A 5 -5.99 7.35 16.42
CA MET A 5 -5.10 6.70 15.48
C MET A 5 -4.77 5.29 15.99
N ILE A 6 -4.86 4.33 15.09
CA ILE A 6 -4.55 2.94 15.38
C ILE A 6 -3.36 2.52 14.56
N GLU A 7 -2.37 1.88 15.20
CA GLU A 7 -1.26 1.27 14.49
C GLU A 7 -1.66 -0.13 14.04
N THR A 8 -1.54 -0.39 12.75
CA THR A 8 -1.92 -1.68 12.18
C THR A 8 -1.15 -1.93 10.89
N GLU A 9 -1.39 -3.07 10.28
CA GLU A 9 -0.85 -3.39 8.96
C GLU A 9 -1.96 -3.27 7.93
N VAL A 10 -1.62 -2.69 6.78
CA VAL A 10 -2.57 -2.49 5.69
C VAL A 10 -1.99 -3.01 4.39
N THR A 11 -2.85 -3.17 3.41
CA THR A 11 -2.44 -3.50 2.05
C THR A 11 -2.29 -2.19 1.29
N TYR A 12 -1.09 -1.95 0.78
CA TYR A 12 -0.76 -0.75 0.02
C TYR A 12 -0.75 -1.09 -1.45
N THR A 13 -1.46 -0.30 -2.24
CA THR A 13 -1.52 -0.49 -3.69
C THR A 13 -1.03 0.75 -4.39
N LEU A 14 -0.30 0.57 -5.49
CA LEU A 14 0.11 1.68 -6.32
C LEU A 14 0.23 1.26 -7.76
N GLU A 15 0.10 2.24 -8.65
CA GLU A 15 0.33 2.07 -10.06
C GLU A 15 1.61 2.80 -10.44
N LEU A 16 2.49 2.11 -11.14
CA LEU A 16 3.75 2.69 -11.56
C LEU A 16 4.11 2.14 -12.93
N GLY A 17 4.27 3.04 -13.91
CA GLY A 17 4.65 2.65 -15.25
C GLY A 17 3.66 1.69 -15.92
N GLY A 18 2.39 1.83 -15.64
CA GLY A 18 1.35 0.98 -16.21
C GLY A 18 1.17 -0.36 -15.51
N LYS A 19 1.91 -0.58 -14.43
CA LYS A 19 1.80 -1.81 -13.65
C LYS A 19 1.22 -1.52 -12.27
N PHE A 20 0.41 -2.43 -11.78
CA PHE A 20 -0.11 -2.38 -10.42
C PHE A 20 0.74 -3.22 -9.50
N TYR A 21 1.04 -2.66 -8.35
CA TYR A 21 1.77 -3.36 -7.30
C TYR A 21 0.93 -3.39 -6.04
N ILE A 22 0.92 -4.56 -5.40
CA ILE A 22 0.23 -4.75 -4.13
C ILE A 22 1.28 -5.15 -3.12
N ILE A 23 1.36 -4.38 -2.04
CA ILE A 23 2.32 -4.64 -0.96
C ILE A 23 1.51 -4.92 0.29
N GLU A 24 1.67 -6.12 0.83
CA GLU A 24 0.90 -6.57 1.98
C GLU A 24 1.65 -6.33 3.27
N HIS A 25 0.91 -6.24 4.38
CA HIS A 25 1.45 -6.12 5.73
C HIS A 25 2.31 -4.88 5.92
N VAL A 26 1.85 -3.77 5.38
CA VAL A 26 2.57 -2.50 5.48
C VAL A 26 2.16 -1.80 6.78
N PRO A 27 3.11 -1.47 7.66
CA PRO A 27 2.78 -0.75 8.87
C PRO A 27 2.20 0.62 8.57
N ALA A 28 1.09 0.95 9.21
CA ALA A 28 0.42 2.23 9.00
C ALA A 28 -0.31 2.65 10.27
N ARG A 29 -0.54 3.95 10.35
CA ARG A 29 -1.43 4.52 11.35
C ARG A 29 -2.71 4.89 10.62
N VAL A 30 -3.83 4.44 11.15
CA VAL A 30 -5.13 4.64 10.52
C VAL A 30 -6.00 5.47 11.44
N CYS A 31 -6.58 6.52 10.89
CA CYS A 31 -7.56 7.33 11.61
C CYS A 31 -8.89 6.61 11.64
N GLN A 32 -9.38 6.31 12.85
CA GLN A 32 -10.64 5.58 13.01
C GLN A 32 -11.84 6.32 12.43
N GLU A 33 -11.82 7.62 12.52
CA GLU A 33 -12.96 8.44 12.09
C GLU A 33 -13.03 8.59 10.57
N SER A 34 -11.90 8.79 9.91
CA SER A 34 -11.88 9.05 8.46
C SER A 34 -11.44 7.85 7.63
N GLY A 35 -10.74 6.90 8.24
CA GLY A 35 -10.13 5.80 7.52
C GLY A 35 -8.84 6.16 6.81
N GLU A 36 -8.36 7.38 6.97
CA GLU A 36 -7.11 7.78 6.34
C GLU A 36 -5.93 7.00 6.88
N GLN A 37 -5.01 6.65 6.00
CA GLN A 37 -3.81 5.89 6.33
C GLN A 37 -2.59 6.79 6.23
N PHE A 38 -1.73 6.69 7.24
CA PHE A 38 -0.50 7.47 7.29
C PHE A 38 0.69 6.53 7.43
N PHE A 39 1.72 6.79 6.65
CA PHE A 39 2.92 5.97 6.62
C PHE A 39 4.12 6.80 7.06
N SER A 40 5.02 6.17 7.81
CA SER A 40 6.25 6.85 8.20
C SER A 40 7.17 6.99 6.98
N PRO A 41 8.10 7.96 6.99
CA PRO A 41 9.09 8.07 5.92
C PRO A 41 9.89 6.78 5.71
N GLU A 42 10.23 6.08 6.78
CA GLU A 42 10.95 4.81 6.70
C GLU A 42 10.14 3.75 5.96
N THR A 43 8.83 3.70 6.22
CA THR A 43 7.94 2.76 5.55
C THR A 43 7.88 3.06 4.05
N VAL A 44 7.76 4.32 3.68
CA VAL A 44 7.72 4.74 2.29
C VAL A 44 9.02 4.38 1.57
N GLU A 45 10.15 4.64 2.20
CA GLU A 45 11.45 4.29 1.65
C GLU A 45 11.59 2.79 1.41
N ARG A 46 11.11 1.99 2.36
CA ARG A 46 11.17 0.53 2.25
C ARG A 46 10.30 0.02 1.11
N ILE A 47 9.11 0.61 0.93
CA ILE A 47 8.24 0.28 -0.19
C ILE A 47 8.95 0.56 -1.50
N GLN A 48 9.57 1.73 -1.64
CA GLN A 48 10.30 2.09 -2.84
C GLN A 48 11.47 1.15 -3.10
N ALA A 49 12.19 0.78 -2.05
CA ALA A 49 13.31 -0.15 -2.18
C ALA A 49 12.86 -1.53 -2.66
N LEU A 50 11.73 -2.01 -2.17
CA LEU A 50 11.18 -3.29 -2.61
C LEU A 50 10.87 -3.29 -4.11
N LEU A 51 10.30 -2.18 -4.60
CA LEU A 51 9.92 -2.08 -6.01
C LEU A 51 11.11 -1.86 -6.93
N LYS A 52 12.10 -1.09 -6.47
CA LYS A 52 13.30 -0.79 -7.27
C LYS A 52 14.36 -1.89 -7.20
N GLY A 53 14.32 -2.70 -6.16
CA GLY A 53 15.36 -3.70 -5.90
C GLY A 53 15.34 -4.91 -6.81
N GLY A 54 14.38 -5.03 -7.71
CA GLY A 54 14.30 -6.17 -8.62
C GLY A 54 13.97 -7.50 -7.96
N LYS A 55 13.48 -7.47 -6.73
CA LYS A 55 13.06 -8.70 -6.04
C LYS A 55 11.82 -9.27 -6.71
N GLU A 56 11.77 -10.59 -6.76
CA GLU A 56 10.57 -11.26 -7.24
C GLU A 56 9.45 -11.09 -6.24
N PRO A 57 8.21 -10.90 -6.72
CA PRO A 57 7.08 -10.80 -5.82
C PRO A 57 6.83 -12.12 -5.10
N ALA A 58 6.24 -12.05 -3.91
CA ALA A 58 5.87 -13.24 -3.15
C ALA A 58 4.84 -14.07 -3.90
N ARG A 59 3.95 -13.40 -4.62
CA ARG A 59 2.97 -14.06 -5.48
C ARG A 59 2.44 -13.06 -6.49
N VAL A 60 1.83 -13.57 -7.54
CA VAL A 60 1.19 -12.75 -8.57
C VAL A 60 -0.28 -13.14 -8.65
N ILE A 61 -1.15 -12.15 -8.69
CA ILE A 61 -2.57 -12.37 -8.84
C ILE A 61 -3.04 -11.78 -10.15
N GLU A 62 -4.06 -12.40 -10.75
CA GLU A 62 -4.69 -11.86 -11.95
C GLU A 62 -5.72 -10.82 -11.53
N THR A 63 -5.69 -9.67 -12.20
CA THR A 63 -6.62 -8.58 -11.93
C THR A 63 -7.50 -8.37 -13.15
N PRO A 64 -8.81 -8.63 -13.07
CA PRO A 64 -9.69 -8.34 -14.19
C PRO A 64 -9.83 -6.84 -14.39
N VAL A 65 -9.90 -6.45 -15.65
CA VAL A 65 -10.06 -5.05 -16.06
C VAL A 65 -11.34 -4.94 -16.86
N TYR A 66 -12.19 -4.02 -16.47
CA TYR A 66 -13.46 -3.77 -17.16
C TYR A 66 -13.44 -2.37 -17.73
N GLU A 67 -14.00 -2.25 -18.92
CA GLU A 67 -14.23 -0.92 -19.49
C GLU A 67 -15.63 -0.46 -19.09
N TYR A 68 -15.72 0.79 -18.68
CA TYR A 68 -17.02 1.38 -18.40
C TYR A 68 -17.71 1.71 -19.70
N ALA A 69 -18.89 1.14 -19.92
CA ALA A 69 -19.64 1.31 -21.18
C ALA A 69 -20.97 1.98 -20.92
#